data_731dcaeae99305834369a88215de61e5
#
_entry.id   731dcaeae99305834369a88215de61e5
#
_cell.length_a   1.000
_cell.length_b   1.000
_cell.length_c   1.000
_cell.angle_alpha   90.00
_cell.angle_beta   90.00
_cell.angle_gamma   90.00
#
_symmetry.space_group_name_H-M   'P 1'
#
loop_
_entity.id
_entity.type
_entity.pdbx_description
1 polymer ?
#
loop_
_entity_poly.entity_id
_entity_poly.type
_entity_poly.pdbx_seq_one_letter_code
_entity_poly.pdbx_strand_id
1 'polypeptide(L)'
;MTPPFTTLFPAAHSAPHPARPLTPGRPAGRPRRIRLRAACAGVIALGAILLTGCSAAVPMQPAADAVNPACADIIVRLPTTVADQPERETNAQATGAWGDPTAVLLTCGVAVPGPTTLPCVSINGVDWIEDDSDKPRYRYTTYGRDPATEVYIDSELVSGSTTLVDLASAIANVPATTQCLGADDVTLPDSAP
;
A
#
# COMPACT_ATOMS: atom_id res chain seq x y z
N MET A 1 -38.78 -30.08 1.09
CA MET A 1 -38.93 -30.82 -0.19
C MET A 1 -37.75 -30.38 -1.06
N THR A 2 -36.69 -31.17 -1.08
CA THR A 2 -35.45 -31.00 -1.83
C THR A 2 -35.37 -32.13 -2.85
N PRO A 3 -35.04 -31.89 -4.13
CA PRO A 3 -34.59 -32.96 -5.01
C PRO A 3 -33.06 -33.00 -5.09
N PRO A 4 -32.43 -34.19 -5.21
CA PRO A 4 -30.99 -34.35 -5.35
C PRO A 4 -30.56 -34.28 -6.81
N PHE A 5 -29.45 -33.59 -7.07
CA PHE A 5 -28.78 -33.65 -8.39
C PHE A 5 -27.82 -34.84 -8.43
N THR A 6 -28.11 -35.74 -9.34
CA THR A 6 -27.31 -36.91 -9.69
C THR A 6 -26.30 -36.49 -10.76
N THR A 7 -25.01 -36.60 -10.49
CA THR A 7 -23.92 -36.44 -11.46
C THR A 7 -23.59 -37.75 -12.12
N LEU A 8 -23.78 -37.82 -13.45
CA LEU A 8 -23.39 -38.93 -14.31
C LEU A 8 -21.97 -38.72 -14.82
N PHE A 9 -21.06 -39.67 -14.56
CA PHE A 9 -19.75 -39.77 -15.19
C PHE A 9 -19.87 -40.65 -16.45
N PRO A 10 -19.28 -40.28 -17.59
CA PRO A 10 -19.12 -41.22 -18.70
C PRO A 10 -17.76 -41.93 -18.65
N ALA A 11 -17.80 -43.18 -19.01
CA ALA A 11 -16.73 -44.16 -18.99
C ALA A 11 -15.64 -43.92 -20.05
N ALA A 12 -14.42 -44.30 -19.66
CA ALA A 12 -13.24 -44.33 -20.51
C ALA A 12 -13.33 -45.45 -21.57
N HIS A 13 -13.05 -45.10 -22.83
CA HIS A 13 -12.83 -46.06 -23.89
C HIS A 13 -11.32 -46.27 -24.13
N SER A 14 -10.89 -47.50 -23.91
CA SER A 14 -9.56 -48.00 -24.28
C SER A 14 -9.53 -48.34 -25.77
N ALA A 15 -8.54 -47.90 -26.52
CA ALA A 15 -8.26 -48.33 -27.88
C ALA A 15 -6.82 -48.89 -27.98
N PRO A 16 -6.59 -49.90 -28.84
CA PRO A 16 -5.43 -50.79 -28.77
C PRO A 16 -4.21 -50.30 -29.54
N HIS A 17 -3.03 -50.77 -29.08
CA HIS A 17 -1.73 -50.56 -29.71
C HIS A 17 -1.58 -51.31 -31.03
N PRO A 18 -0.91 -50.75 -32.03
CA PRO A 18 -0.26 -51.54 -33.06
C PRO A 18 1.27 -51.65 -32.88
N ALA A 19 1.76 -52.77 -33.36
CA ALA A 19 3.09 -53.37 -33.16
C ALA A 19 4.25 -52.59 -33.82
N ARG A 20 5.45 -52.85 -33.25
CA ARG A 20 6.78 -52.49 -33.76
C ARG A 20 7.12 -53.25 -35.05
N PRO A 21 7.95 -52.68 -35.91
CA PRO A 21 8.91 -53.47 -36.68
C PRO A 21 10.39 -53.13 -36.30
N LEU A 22 11.17 -54.15 -36.46
CA LEU A 22 12.58 -54.34 -36.12
C LEU A 22 13.55 -53.64 -37.11
N THR A 23 14.70 -53.27 -36.57
CA THR A 23 15.95 -52.75 -37.15
C THR A 23 16.48 -53.47 -38.41
N PRO A 24 17.44 -52.91 -39.20
CA PRO A 24 18.86 -52.99 -38.79
C PRO A 24 19.80 -51.83 -39.25
N GLY A 25 20.98 -51.78 -38.67
CA GLY A 25 22.17 -51.25 -39.35
C GLY A 25 22.91 -50.10 -38.68
N ARG A 26 23.94 -50.44 -37.87
CA ARG A 26 25.07 -49.57 -37.51
C ARG A 26 25.96 -49.31 -38.73
N PRO A 27 26.59 -48.15 -38.86
CA PRO A 27 28.04 -48.12 -38.85
C PRO A 27 28.68 -47.16 -37.85
N ALA A 28 29.84 -47.57 -37.39
CA ALA A 28 30.74 -46.85 -36.50
C ALA A 28 31.30 -45.60 -37.19
N GLY A 29 31.25 -44.46 -36.48
CA GLY A 29 31.86 -43.21 -36.92
C GLY A 29 32.52 -42.50 -35.73
N ARG A 30 33.80 -42.34 -35.83
CA ARG A 30 34.86 -41.72 -35.01
C ARG A 30 34.44 -40.59 -34.01
N PRO A 31 35.12 -40.46 -32.86
CA PRO A 31 34.89 -39.43 -31.87
C PRO A 31 35.39 -38.06 -32.38
N ARG A 32 34.49 -37.12 -32.64
CA ARG A 32 34.81 -35.73 -32.91
C ARG A 32 34.83 -34.94 -31.60
N ARG A 33 36.05 -34.81 -31.05
CA ARG A 33 36.39 -33.94 -29.91
C ARG A 33 36.27 -32.50 -30.34
N ILE A 34 35.09 -31.88 -30.34
CA ILE A 34 34.87 -30.44 -30.36
C ILE A 34 33.40 -30.25 -30.01
N ARG A 35 33.10 -29.82 -28.82
CA ARG A 35 31.92 -29.05 -28.43
C ARG A 35 31.67 -29.09 -26.90
N LEU A 36 32.72 -28.81 -26.14
CA LEU A 36 32.62 -28.68 -24.68
C LEU A 36 32.88 -27.25 -24.19
N ARG A 37 32.68 -26.25 -25.05
CA ARG A 37 32.86 -24.82 -24.69
C ARG A 37 31.61 -23.94 -24.82
N ALA A 38 30.50 -24.47 -25.26
CA ALA A 38 29.29 -23.69 -25.46
C ALA A 38 28.18 -23.88 -24.40
N ALA A 39 28.35 -24.81 -23.44
CA ALA A 39 27.32 -25.12 -22.46
C ALA A 39 27.41 -24.28 -21.16
N CYS A 40 28.56 -23.62 -20.90
CA CYS A 40 28.70 -22.82 -19.66
C CYS A 40 28.18 -21.36 -19.78
N ALA A 41 28.01 -20.83 -20.98
CA ALA A 41 27.53 -19.45 -21.16
C ALA A 41 26.00 -19.28 -20.99
N GLY A 42 25.20 -20.34 -21.17
CA GLY A 42 23.74 -20.30 -21.04
C GLY A 42 23.22 -20.30 -19.60
N VAL A 43 23.98 -20.85 -18.65
CA VAL A 43 23.55 -20.99 -17.25
C VAL A 43 23.72 -19.67 -16.47
N ILE A 44 24.68 -18.84 -16.87
CA ILE A 44 24.93 -17.54 -16.20
C ILE A 44 23.88 -16.49 -16.58
N ALA A 45 23.33 -16.54 -17.80
CA ALA A 45 22.31 -15.61 -18.24
C ALA A 45 20.92 -15.86 -17.60
N LEU A 46 20.63 -17.10 -17.17
CA LEU A 46 19.35 -17.44 -16.54
C LEU A 46 19.32 -17.13 -15.03
N GLY A 47 20.49 -17.00 -14.39
CA GLY A 47 20.62 -16.68 -12.96
C GLY A 47 20.43 -15.20 -12.61
N ALA A 48 20.48 -14.27 -13.59
CA ALA A 48 20.42 -12.82 -13.34
C ALA A 48 18.98 -12.27 -13.26
N ILE A 49 17.94 -13.05 -13.56
CA ILE A 49 16.55 -12.57 -13.64
C ILE A 49 15.78 -12.73 -12.31
N LEU A 50 16.38 -13.38 -11.30
CA LEU A 50 15.66 -13.68 -10.04
C LEU A 50 15.99 -12.74 -8.86
N LEU A 51 16.75 -11.65 -9.09
CA LEU A 51 16.93 -10.61 -8.08
C LEU A 51 15.92 -9.46 -8.28
N THR A 52 14.64 -9.75 -8.43
CA THR A 52 13.61 -8.76 -8.10
C THR A 52 13.57 -8.69 -6.58
N GLY A 53 14.38 -7.80 -6.02
CA GLY A 53 14.42 -7.55 -4.58
C GLY A 53 13.03 -7.16 -4.10
N CYS A 54 12.40 -8.00 -3.28
CA CYS A 54 11.26 -7.59 -2.48
C CYS A 54 11.75 -6.43 -1.60
N SER A 55 11.29 -5.22 -1.87
CA SER A 55 11.47 -4.11 -0.94
C SER A 55 10.86 -4.54 0.39
N ALA A 56 11.63 -4.49 1.47
CA ALA A 56 11.12 -4.86 2.79
C ALA A 56 9.94 -3.94 3.14
N ALA A 57 8.88 -4.54 3.69
CA ALA A 57 7.74 -3.77 4.18
C ALA A 57 8.20 -2.78 5.27
N VAL A 58 7.64 -1.58 5.24
CA VAL A 58 7.91 -0.55 6.27
C VAL A 58 7.30 -1.01 7.60
N PRO A 59 8.10 -1.16 8.67
CA PRO A 59 7.58 -1.60 9.95
C PRO A 59 6.78 -0.49 10.61
N MET A 60 5.49 -0.75 10.86
CA MET A 60 4.57 0.16 11.53
C MET A 60 3.80 -0.55 12.65
N GLN A 61 3.11 0.23 13.47
CA GLN A 61 2.19 -0.28 14.49
C GLN A 61 0.77 0.14 14.13
N PRO A 62 -0.23 -0.75 14.21
CA PRO A 62 -1.61 -0.38 14.00
C PRO A 62 -2.09 0.53 15.13
N ALA A 63 -2.93 1.52 14.81
CA ALA A 63 -3.62 2.32 15.82
C ALA A 63 -4.64 1.49 16.61
N ALA A 64 -5.14 2.05 17.72
CA ALA A 64 -6.08 1.34 18.59
C ALA A 64 -7.41 1.00 17.87
N ASP A 65 -7.86 1.88 16.97
CA ASP A 65 -9.08 1.69 16.16
C ASP A 65 -8.79 1.36 14.68
N ALA A 66 -7.65 0.73 14.39
CA ALA A 66 -7.25 0.33 13.04
C ALA A 66 -8.25 -0.64 12.37
N VAL A 67 -9.12 -1.30 13.15
CA VAL A 67 -10.15 -2.22 12.65
C VAL A 67 -11.43 -1.51 12.20
N ASN A 68 -11.53 -0.20 12.37
CA ASN A 68 -12.68 0.59 11.96
C ASN A 68 -12.91 0.45 10.44
N PRO A 69 -14.14 0.12 10.00
CA PRO A 69 -14.43 -0.03 8.57
C PRO A 69 -14.10 1.23 7.74
N ALA A 70 -14.27 2.43 8.32
CA ALA A 70 -13.94 3.67 7.64
C ALA A 70 -12.44 3.82 7.36
N CYS A 71 -11.56 3.21 8.16
CA CYS A 71 -10.14 3.13 7.84
C CYS A 71 -9.88 2.28 6.58
N ALA A 72 -10.60 1.16 6.41
CA ALA A 72 -10.49 0.37 5.18
C ALA A 72 -10.90 1.19 3.94
N ASP A 73 -11.94 2.02 4.08
CA ASP A 73 -12.37 2.92 3.01
C ASP A 73 -11.31 3.97 2.63
N ILE A 74 -10.52 4.45 3.60
CA ILE A 74 -9.38 5.33 3.32
C ILE A 74 -8.28 4.54 2.60
N ILE A 75 -7.86 3.39 3.16
CA ILE A 75 -6.70 2.62 2.66
C ILE A 75 -6.88 2.21 1.20
N VAL A 76 -8.07 1.75 0.79
CA VAL A 76 -8.31 1.32 -0.60
C VAL A 76 -8.34 2.50 -1.60
N ARG A 77 -8.33 3.74 -1.12
CA ARG A 77 -8.32 4.96 -1.93
C ARG A 77 -7.02 5.73 -1.84
N LEU A 78 -6.04 5.23 -1.09
CA LEU A 78 -4.73 5.87 -1.02
C LEU A 78 -4.09 5.92 -2.41
N PRO A 79 -3.45 7.03 -2.77
CA PRO A 79 -2.76 7.14 -4.03
C PRO A 79 -1.44 6.33 -3.99
N THR A 80 -1.08 5.75 -5.13
CA THR A 80 0.19 5.03 -5.30
C THR A 80 1.42 5.96 -5.30
N THR A 81 1.19 7.27 -5.32
CA THR A 81 2.24 8.29 -5.27
C THR A 81 1.76 9.45 -4.41
N VAL A 82 2.57 9.89 -3.45
CA VAL A 82 2.33 11.04 -2.56
C VAL A 82 3.58 11.92 -2.55
N ALA A 83 3.43 13.20 -2.84
CA ALA A 83 4.54 14.16 -2.97
C ALA A 83 5.69 13.60 -3.85
N ASP A 84 5.33 13.02 -4.99
CA ASP A 84 6.23 12.34 -5.93
C ASP A 84 6.97 11.10 -5.37
N GLN A 85 6.61 10.63 -4.19
CA GLN A 85 7.17 9.42 -3.59
C GLN A 85 6.29 8.19 -3.90
N PRO A 86 6.87 7.07 -4.34
CA PRO A 86 6.14 5.84 -4.58
C PRO A 86 5.65 5.21 -3.27
N GLU A 87 4.49 4.55 -3.36
CA GLU A 87 3.93 3.77 -2.26
C GLU A 87 4.87 2.61 -1.87
N ARG A 88 4.89 2.29 -0.59
CA ARG A 88 5.60 1.18 0.02
C ARG A 88 4.63 0.27 0.78
N GLU A 89 4.87 -1.02 0.72
CA GLU A 89 4.13 -1.94 1.59
C GLU A 89 4.43 -1.68 3.07
N THR A 90 3.40 -1.83 3.91
CA THR A 90 3.51 -1.76 5.38
C THR A 90 3.15 -3.11 5.99
N ASN A 91 3.61 -3.37 7.22
CA ASN A 91 3.30 -4.62 7.94
C ASN A 91 2.20 -4.46 9.00
N ALA A 92 1.47 -3.32 9.01
CA ALA A 92 0.43 -3.03 9.97
C ALA A 92 -0.89 -2.65 9.30
N GLN A 93 -2.00 -3.01 9.93
CA GLN A 93 -3.35 -2.70 9.45
C GLN A 93 -3.61 -1.18 9.49
N ALA A 94 -4.36 -0.69 8.51
CA ALA A 94 -4.80 0.69 8.37
C ALA A 94 -3.63 1.71 8.34
N THR A 95 -2.54 1.32 7.67
CA THR A 95 -1.35 2.16 7.50
C THR A 95 -0.99 2.29 6.03
N GLY A 96 -0.27 3.37 5.69
CA GLY A 96 0.34 3.63 4.39
C GLY A 96 1.73 4.22 4.56
N ALA A 97 2.61 4.03 3.57
CA ALA A 97 3.96 4.57 3.58
C ALA A 97 4.41 4.95 2.16
N TRP A 98 5.20 6.00 2.03
CA TRP A 98 5.75 6.46 0.75
C TRP A 98 7.19 6.89 0.90
N GLY A 99 7.97 6.61 -0.14
CA GLY A 99 9.37 7.01 -0.28
C GLY A 99 10.39 5.95 0.17
N ASP A 100 11.59 6.06 -0.41
CA ASP A 100 12.76 5.27 -0.02
C ASP A 100 14.03 6.16 -0.06
N PRO A 101 14.50 6.68 1.08
CA PRO A 101 14.01 6.43 2.45
C PRO A 101 12.56 6.89 2.67
N THR A 102 11.88 6.29 3.65
CA THR A 102 10.46 6.59 3.93
C THR A 102 10.30 8.04 4.35
N ALA A 103 9.51 8.79 3.58
CA ALA A 103 9.28 10.22 3.79
C ALA A 103 7.91 10.53 4.40
N VAL A 104 6.92 9.66 4.16
CA VAL A 104 5.54 9.83 4.62
C VAL A 104 5.05 8.53 5.22
N LEU A 105 4.44 8.61 6.40
CA LEU A 105 3.71 7.52 7.05
C LEU A 105 2.28 7.97 7.34
N LEU A 106 1.31 7.09 7.09
CA LEU A 106 -0.09 7.32 7.40
C LEU A 106 -0.59 6.22 8.33
N THR A 107 -1.36 6.60 9.35
CA THR A 107 -2.01 5.68 10.30
C THR A 107 -3.45 6.12 10.53
N CYS A 108 -4.41 5.28 10.19
CA CYS A 108 -5.83 5.51 10.48
C CYS A 108 -6.25 4.80 11.76
N GLY A 109 -7.21 5.39 12.49
CA GLY A 109 -7.73 4.84 13.75
C GLY A 109 -6.97 5.34 14.98
N VAL A 110 -6.24 6.45 14.85
CA VAL A 110 -5.63 7.12 16.02
C VAL A 110 -6.70 7.79 16.87
N ALA A 111 -6.31 8.18 18.10
CA ALA A 111 -7.24 8.88 18.99
C ALA A 111 -7.75 10.19 18.33
N VAL A 112 -9.08 10.39 18.39
CA VAL A 112 -9.70 11.61 17.88
C VAL A 112 -9.24 12.81 18.71
N PRO A 113 -8.63 13.86 18.09
CA PRO A 113 -8.18 15.02 18.81
C PRO A 113 -9.35 15.75 19.47
N GLY A 114 -9.19 16.10 20.75
CA GLY A 114 -10.05 17.06 21.43
C GLY A 114 -9.66 18.51 21.10
N PRO A 115 -10.33 19.49 21.73
CA PRO A 115 -9.93 20.90 21.64
C PRO A 115 -8.46 21.09 22.01
N THR A 116 -7.72 21.84 21.18
CA THR A 116 -6.27 22.02 21.31
C THR A 116 -5.87 23.44 20.98
N THR A 117 -4.70 23.86 21.45
CA THR A 117 -4.04 25.12 21.07
C THR A 117 -3.02 24.95 19.96
N LEU A 118 -2.81 23.72 19.48
CA LEU A 118 -1.94 23.48 18.33
C LEU A 118 -2.54 24.12 17.07
N PRO A 119 -1.69 24.54 16.12
CA PRO A 119 -2.16 25.08 14.85
C PRO A 119 -3.12 24.12 14.14
N CYS A 120 -4.17 24.69 13.58
CA CYS A 120 -5.11 23.97 12.73
C CYS A 120 -5.05 24.55 11.33
N VAL A 121 -4.82 23.68 10.33
CA VAL A 121 -4.73 24.05 8.92
C VAL A 121 -5.77 23.28 8.12
N SER A 122 -6.47 23.97 7.20
CA SER A 122 -7.46 23.35 6.33
C SER A 122 -6.89 23.20 4.93
N ILE A 123 -6.82 21.97 4.43
CA ILE A 123 -6.30 21.65 3.10
C ILE A 123 -7.30 20.76 2.36
N ASN A 124 -7.83 21.26 1.22
CA ASN A 124 -8.81 20.57 0.38
C ASN A 124 -10.01 19.99 1.16
N GLY A 125 -10.52 20.75 2.14
CA GLY A 125 -11.68 20.36 2.96
C GLY A 125 -11.39 19.31 4.03
N VAL A 126 -10.11 19.05 4.31
CA VAL A 126 -9.66 18.29 5.45
C VAL A 126 -8.93 19.22 6.41
N ASP A 127 -9.41 19.24 7.65
CA ASP A 127 -8.81 20.01 8.74
C ASP A 127 -7.77 19.14 9.47
N TRP A 128 -6.62 19.73 9.75
CA TRP A 128 -5.47 19.06 10.34
C TRP A 128 -4.94 19.84 11.53
N ILE A 129 -4.72 19.15 12.64
CA ILE A 129 -3.90 19.65 13.75
C ILE A 129 -2.45 19.38 13.40
N GLU A 130 -1.64 20.43 13.39
CA GLU A 130 -0.20 20.34 13.14
C GLU A 130 0.56 20.25 14.46
N ASP A 131 1.38 19.22 14.62
CA ASP A 131 2.35 19.08 15.72
C ASP A 131 3.76 19.09 15.13
N ASP A 132 4.52 20.13 15.47
CA ASP A 132 5.88 20.39 15.02
C ASP A 132 6.94 20.09 16.10
N SER A 133 6.57 19.36 17.13
CA SER A 133 7.44 19.07 18.28
C SER A 133 8.65 18.19 17.94
N ASP A 134 8.59 17.45 16.82
CA ASP A 134 9.64 16.53 16.35
C ASP A 134 10.33 17.03 15.06
N LYS A 135 10.45 18.37 14.87
CA LYS A 135 11.11 18.93 13.68
C LYS A 135 12.47 18.30 13.42
N PRO A 136 12.81 17.99 12.13
CA PRO A 136 12.15 18.39 10.90
C PRO A 136 10.95 17.53 10.50
N ARG A 137 10.51 16.64 11.36
CA ARG A 137 9.33 15.81 11.13
C ARG A 137 8.10 16.46 11.73
N TYR A 138 7.00 16.39 10.98
CA TYR A 138 5.73 16.99 11.38
C TYR A 138 4.67 15.90 11.44
N ARG A 139 3.82 16.01 12.45
CA ARG A 139 2.66 15.14 12.59
C ARG A 139 1.40 15.95 12.32
N TYR A 140 0.59 15.46 11.39
CA TYR A 140 -0.71 16.05 11.06
C TYR A 140 -1.79 15.05 11.42
N THR A 141 -2.72 15.45 12.30
CA THR A 141 -3.85 14.59 12.68
C THR A 141 -5.15 15.24 12.24
N THR A 142 -6.03 14.48 11.57
CA THR A 142 -7.33 15.02 11.12
C THR A 142 -8.14 15.51 12.31
N TYR A 143 -8.76 16.69 12.16
CA TYR A 143 -9.67 17.26 13.13
C TYR A 143 -11.12 17.06 12.72
N GLY A 144 -11.98 16.76 13.69
CA GLY A 144 -13.41 16.60 13.46
C GLY A 144 -13.82 15.34 12.71
N ARG A 145 -12.92 14.38 12.53
CA ARG A 145 -13.20 13.09 11.87
C ARG A 145 -13.01 11.92 12.83
N ASP A 146 -13.92 10.94 12.73
CA ASP A 146 -13.88 9.71 13.50
C ASP A 146 -14.13 8.51 12.55
N PRO A 147 -13.17 7.61 12.33
CA PRO A 147 -11.83 7.55 12.93
C PRO A 147 -10.91 8.70 12.48
N ALA A 148 -10.02 9.12 13.38
CA ALA A 148 -9.00 10.09 13.02
C ALA A 148 -7.84 9.41 12.28
N THR A 149 -7.21 10.17 11.38
CA THR A 149 -6.03 9.74 10.61
C THR A 149 -4.86 10.64 10.93
N GLU A 150 -3.70 10.04 11.19
CA GLU A 150 -2.44 10.72 11.39
C GLU A 150 -1.54 10.54 10.18
N VAL A 151 -0.85 11.62 9.77
CA VAL A 151 0.18 11.61 8.74
C VAL A 151 1.47 12.17 9.34
N TYR A 152 2.54 11.40 9.28
CA TYR A 152 3.87 11.79 9.76
C TYR A 152 4.78 12.05 8.57
N ILE A 153 5.35 13.23 8.47
CA ILE A 153 6.01 13.75 7.27
C ILE A 153 7.42 14.21 7.62
N ASP A 154 8.42 13.71 6.91
CA ASP A 154 9.78 14.24 6.95
C ASP A 154 9.88 15.42 5.97
N SER A 155 9.92 16.65 6.50
CA SER A 155 9.93 17.87 5.68
C SER A 155 11.26 18.15 4.98
N GLU A 156 12.33 17.42 5.30
CA GLU A 156 13.59 17.47 4.56
C GLU A 156 13.51 16.69 3.25
N LEU A 157 12.59 15.72 3.16
CA LEU A 157 12.42 14.85 2.01
C LEU A 157 11.27 15.28 1.11
N VAL A 158 10.16 15.76 1.67
CA VAL A 158 8.94 16.11 0.93
C VAL A 158 8.24 17.35 1.47
N SER A 159 7.42 17.98 0.64
CA SER A 159 6.56 19.10 1.03
C SER A 159 5.35 18.60 1.84
N GLY A 160 5.16 19.08 3.06
CA GLY A 160 4.01 18.76 3.89
C GLY A 160 2.69 19.13 3.22
N SER A 161 2.58 20.34 2.65
CA SER A 161 1.35 20.78 1.98
C SER A 161 1.02 19.93 0.76
N THR A 162 1.99 19.55 -0.06
CA THR A 162 1.79 18.66 -1.22
C THR A 162 1.31 17.29 -0.75
N THR A 163 1.93 16.73 0.30
CA THR A 163 1.54 15.46 0.90
C THR A 163 0.07 15.48 1.34
N LEU A 164 -0.36 16.52 2.07
CA LEU A 164 -1.74 16.62 2.55
C LEU A 164 -2.76 16.86 1.42
N VAL A 165 -2.37 17.57 0.36
CA VAL A 165 -3.19 17.73 -0.86
C VAL A 165 -3.45 16.38 -1.53
N ASP A 166 -2.40 15.57 -1.71
CA ASP A 166 -2.50 14.27 -2.39
C ASP A 166 -3.36 13.26 -1.59
N LEU A 167 -3.30 13.32 -0.27
CA LEU A 167 -4.05 12.42 0.63
C LEU A 167 -5.50 12.87 0.87
N ALA A 168 -5.83 14.15 0.65
CA ALA A 168 -7.10 14.74 1.04
C ALA A 168 -8.31 13.99 0.49
N SER A 169 -8.27 13.52 -0.78
CA SER A 169 -9.40 12.84 -1.41
C SER A 169 -9.72 11.49 -0.77
N ALA A 170 -8.72 10.74 -0.34
CA ALA A 170 -8.92 9.47 0.38
C ALA A 170 -9.49 9.71 1.78
N ILE A 171 -8.99 10.70 2.49
CA ILE A 171 -9.36 11.03 3.87
C ILE A 171 -10.74 11.69 3.95
N ALA A 172 -11.13 12.47 2.94
CA ALA A 172 -12.44 13.14 2.87
C ALA A 172 -13.63 12.16 2.85
N ASN A 173 -13.41 10.85 2.60
CA ASN A 173 -14.45 9.81 2.70
C ASN A 173 -14.96 9.60 4.12
N VAL A 174 -14.18 9.95 5.15
CA VAL A 174 -14.67 10.03 6.53
C VAL A 174 -15.28 11.41 6.73
N PRO A 175 -16.60 11.53 6.99
CA PRO A 175 -17.24 12.84 7.13
C PRO A 175 -16.72 13.60 8.36
N ALA A 176 -16.57 14.92 8.22
CA ALA A 176 -16.25 15.78 9.34
C ALA A 176 -17.49 16.11 10.16
N THR A 177 -17.39 16.04 11.48
CA THR A 177 -18.46 16.42 12.44
C THR A 177 -18.21 17.79 13.06
N THR A 178 -16.96 18.25 13.07
CA THR A 178 -16.52 19.57 13.52
C THR A 178 -15.44 20.08 12.58
N GLN A 179 -15.09 21.35 12.69
CA GLN A 179 -14.08 22.02 11.87
C GLN A 179 -13.16 22.89 12.70
N CYS A 180 -12.01 23.26 12.15
CA CYS A 180 -11.15 24.28 12.73
C CYS A 180 -11.88 25.61 12.83
N LEU A 181 -11.75 26.28 13.95
CA LEU A 181 -12.28 27.62 14.16
C LEU A 181 -11.17 28.65 13.96
N GLY A 182 -11.39 29.57 13.02
CA GLY A 182 -10.58 30.77 12.84
C GLY A 182 -11.04 31.90 13.73
N ALA A 183 -10.28 32.99 13.77
CA ALA A 183 -10.66 34.19 14.52
C ALA A 183 -12.00 34.80 14.03
N ASP A 184 -12.33 34.60 12.76
CA ASP A 184 -13.57 35.11 12.15
C ASP A 184 -14.80 34.28 12.51
N ASP A 185 -14.61 33.05 13.02
CA ASP A 185 -15.69 32.15 13.43
C ASP A 185 -16.12 32.39 14.89
N VAL A 186 -15.35 33.19 15.64
CA VAL A 186 -15.59 33.47 17.06
C VAL A 186 -16.46 34.73 17.18
N THR A 187 -17.77 34.56 17.45
CA THR A 187 -18.62 35.64 17.82
C THR A 187 -18.32 36.07 19.27
N LEU A 188 -17.65 37.22 19.41
CA LEU A 188 -17.43 37.79 20.74
C LEU A 188 -18.78 38.28 21.29
N PRO A 189 -19.10 38.02 22.57
CA PRO A 189 -20.27 38.64 23.17
C PRO A 189 -20.10 40.15 23.06
N ASP A 190 -21.17 40.85 22.58
CA ASP A 190 -21.20 42.29 22.57
C ASP A 190 -20.80 42.81 23.95
N SER A 191 -19.72 43.60 23.98
CA SER A 191 -19.34 44.30 25.22
C SER A 191 -20.53 45.18 25.61
N ALA A 192 -21.28 44.72 26.62
CA ALA A 192 -22.35 45.50 27.20
C ALA A 192 -21.81 46.86 27.67
N PRO A 193 -22.54 47.94 27.44
CA PRO A 193 -22.12 49.30 27.79
C PRO A 193 -21.93 49.53 29.29
#